data_8b29e9139e3a4c4f93fa9740cfa71ded
#
_entry.id   8b29e9139e3a4c4f93fa9740cfa71ded
#
_cell.length_a   1.000
_cell.length_b   1.000
_cell.length_c   1.000
_cell.angle_alpha   90.00
_cell.angle_beta   90.00
_cell.angle_gamma   90.00
#
_symmetry.space_group_name_H-M   'P 1'
#
loop_
_entity.id
_entity.type
_entity.pdbx_description
1 polymer ?
#
loop_
_entity_poly.entity_id
_entity_poly.type
_entity_poly.pdbx_seq_one_letter_code
_entity_poly.pdbx_strand_id
1 'polypeptide(L)'
;SEEKSEAIELFKIVLQKPNFDKEILDREAKRYVANIAQAETMPEAIATKRFMKSIYGEHPYGLPSSGTIDSINRIKVSHLKKFYKEFYVANQADIVIVGDVTQAEAESIAKDISSGLPVNNNIKAIPVVKQVEKQETRISHPAKQAHLYYGVPIMKRNDPDFFPLYVGNHVLGGSGFGSRLTHEIREK
;
A
#
# COMPACT_ATOMS: atom_id res chain seq x y z
N SER A 1 30.90 -11.52 5.62
CA SER A 1 31.11 -11.45 7.07
C SER A 1 30.10 -12.36 7.76
N GLU A 2 30.39 -12.77 8.98
CA GLU A 2 29.52 -13.61 9.83
C GLU A 2 28.16 -12.92 10.05
N GLU A 3 28.16 -11.65 10.38
CA GLU A 3 26.97 -10.82 10.53
C GLU A 3 26.06 -10.79 9.29
N LYS A 4 26.63 -10.79 8.06
CA LYS A 4 25.88 -10.87 6.81
C LYS A 4 25.11 -12.19 6.71
N SER A 5 25.75 -13.29 7.07
CA SER A 5 25.13 -14.61 7.01
C SER A 5 24.02 -14.77 8.05
N GLU A 6 24.22 -14.26 9.26
CA GLU A 6 23.21 -14.27 10.32
C GLU A 6 21.98 -13.40 9.94
N ALA A 7 22.22 -12.22 9.37
CA ALA A 7 21.14 -11.35 8.91
C ALA A 7 20.30 -11.99 7.79
N ILE A 8 20.95 -12.67 6.83
CA ILE A 8 20.25 -13.40 5.76
C ILE A 8 19.44 -14.57 6.33
N GLU A 9 20.00 -15.33 7.25
CA GLU A 9 19.29 -16.45 7.87
C GLU A 9 18.08 -15.96 8.69
N LEU A 10 18.22 -14.88 9.45
CA LEU A 10 17.11 -14.26 10.18
C LEU A 10 16.01 -13.80 9.24
N PHE A 11 16.37 -13.13 8.14
CA PHE A 11 15.41 -12.69 7.11
C PHE A 11 14.68 -13.87 6.47
N LYS A 12 15.39 -14.93 6.16
CA LYS A 12 14.84 -16.19 5.65
C LYS A 12 13.84 -16.81 6.61
N ILE A 13 14.18 -16.90 7.91
CA ILE A 13 13.26 -17.42 8.93
C ILE A 13 11.98 -16.59 8.99
N VAL A 14 12.08 -15.27 8.98
CA VAL A 14 10.91 -14.35 9.02
C VAL A 14 10.02 -14.56 7.78
N LEU A 15 10.61 -14.74 6.60
CA LEU A 15 9.86 -14.93 5.36
C LEU A 15 9.25 -16.34 5.25
N GLN A 16 10.00 -17.37 5.58
CA GLN A 16 9.61 -18.76 5.29
C GLN A 16 8.85 -19.43 6.44
N LYS A 17 9.07 -18.97 7.68
CA LYS A 17 8.50 -19.58 8.89
C LYS A 17 7.84 -18.55 9.81
N PRO A 18 6.92 -17.70 9.31
CA PRO A 18 6.27 -16.71 10.15
C PRO A 18 5.47 -17.39 11.27
N ASN A 19 5.62 -16.86 12.48
CA ASN A 19 4.84 -17.31 13.63
C ASN A 19 3.53 -16.51 13.73
N PHE A 20 2.42 -17.15 13.40
CA PHE A 20 1.10 -16.54 13.48
C PHE A 20 0.52 -16.72 14.89
N ASP A 21 1.15 -16.10 15.88
CA ASP A 21 0.73 -16.16 17.27
C ASP A 21 -0.60 -15.43 17.50
N LYS A 22 -1.50 -16.11 18.25
CA LYS A 22 -2.83 -15.56 18.50
C LYS A 22 -2.81 -14.36 19.46
N GLU A 23 -1.94 -14.37 20.47
CA GLU A 23 -1.85 -13.27 21.43
C GLU A 23 -1.32 -12.00 20.76
N ILE A 24 -0.34 -12.18 19.87
CA ILE A 24 0.18 -11.08 19.04
C ILE A 24 -0.92 -10.54 18.13
N LEU A 25 -1.67 -11.41 17.45
CA LEU A 25 -2.79 -10.98 16.61
C LEU A 25 -3.83 -10.20 17.42
N ASP A 26 -4.23 -10.69 18.59
CA ASP A 26 -5.24 -10.04 19.45
C ASP A 26 -4.75 -8.65 19.93
N ARG A 27 -3.46 -8.52 20.27
CA ARG A 27 -2.85 -7.24 20.65
C ARG A 27 -2.82 -6.26 19.48
N GLU A 28 -2.34 -6.71 18.33
CA GLU A 28 -2.25 -5.86 17.14
C GLU A 28 -3.64 -5.46 16.62
N ALA A 29 -4.61 -6.37 16.63
CA ALA A 29 -5.99 -6.04 16.26
C ALA A 29 -6.56 -4.90 17.12
N LYS A 30 -6.36 -4.93 18.44
CA LYS A 30 -6.77 -3.83 19.33
C LYS A 30 -6.09 -2.50 18.98
N ARG A 31 -4.79 -2.53 18.66
CA ARG A 31 -4.04 -1.36 18.23
C ARG A 31 -4.58 -0.79 16.92
N TYR A 32 -4.85 -1.65 15.92
CA TYR A 32 -5.44 -1.23 14.64
C TYR A 32 -6.84 -0.64 14.82
N VAL A 33 -7.68 -1.25 15.64
CA VAL A 33 -9.02 -0.73 15.96
C VAL A 33 -8.93 0.67 16.58
N ALA A 34 -8.04 0.88 17.55
CA ALA A 34 -7.83 2.19 18.15
C ALA A 34 -7.35 3.24 17.13
N ASN A 35 -6.41 2.88 16.26
CA ASN A 35 -5.91 3.79 15.21
C ASN A 35 -7.01 4.14 14.20
N ILE A 36 -7.85 3.18 13.79
CA ILE A 36 -8.98 3.43 12.89
C ILE A 36 -10.00 4.36 13.57
N ALA A 37 -10.35 4.10 14.81
CA ALA A 37 -11.28 4.95 15.58
C ALA A 37 -10.74 6.39 15.70
N GLN A 38 -9.45 6.56 15.96
CA GLN A 38 -8.81 7.87 15.98
C GLN A 38 -8.85 8.54 14.60
N ALA A 39 -8.51 7.83 13.53
CA ALA A 39 -8.55 8.37 12.17
C ALA A 39 -9.97 8.83 11.76
N GLU A 40 -11.02 8.16 12.23
CA GLU A 40 -12.41 8.55 11.96
C GLU A 40 -12.84 9.86 12.63
N THR A 41 -12.03 10.42 13.52
CA THR A 41 -12.23 11.78 14.09
C THR A 41 -11.45 12.87 13.36
N MET A 42 -10.53 12.50 12.45
CA MET A 42 -9.64 13.44 11.76
C MET A 42 -10.23 13.87 10.42
N PRO A 43 -10.43 15.17 10.17
CA PRO A 43 -11.08 15.64 8.94
C PRO A 43 -10.35 15.23 7.67
N GLU A 44 -9.01 15.20 7.69
CA GLU A 44 -8.20 14.77 6.57
C GLU A 44 -8.40 13.28 6.25
N ALA A 45 -8.41 12.40 7.26
CA ALA A 45 -8.62 10.97 7.08
C ALA A 45 -10.05 10.66 6.58
N ILE A 46 -11.05 11.38 7.10
CA ILE A 46 -12.44 11.29 6.64
C ILE A 46 -12.54 11.70 5.17
N ALA A 47 -11.94 12.82 4.81
CA ALA A 47 -11.95 13.34 3.44
C ALA A 47 -11.23 12.40 2.47
N THR A 48 -10.03 11.89 2.83
CA THR A 48 -9.28 10.91 2.03
C THR A 48 -10.08 9.62 1.82
N LYS A 49 -10.66 9.06 2.86
CA LYS A 49 -11.49 7.85 2.79
C LYS A 49 -12.67 8.06 1.85
N ARG A 50 -13.35 9.19 1.96
CA ARG A 50 -14.49 9.53 1.09
C ARG A 50 -14.07 9.76 -0.35
N PHE A 51 -12.96 10.45 -0.57
CA PHE A 51 -12.39 10.72 -1.88
C PHE A 51 -12.01 9.41 -2.62
N MET A 52 -11.27 8.52 -1.98
CA MET A 52 -10.89 7.22 -2.54
C MET A 52 -12.13 6.37 -2.89
N LYS A 53 -13.13 6.34 -2.01
CA LYS A 53 -14.40 5.66 -2.29
C LYS A 53 -15.16 6.29 -3.45
N SER A 54 -15.13 7.60 -3.58
CA SER A 54 -15.76 8.32 -4.70
C SER A 54 -15.13 7.99 -6.05
N ILE A 55 -13.79 7.92 -6.09
CA ILE A 55 -13.03 7.63 -7.33
C ILE A 55 -13.12 6.15 -7.72
N TYR A 56 -13.00 5.25 -6.75
CA TYR A 56 -12.81 3.83 -7.04
C TYR A 56 -14.04 2.96 -6.75
N GLY A 57 -15.06 3.49 -6.06
CA GLY A 57 -16.28 2.74 -5.74
C GLY A 57 -16.00 1.42 -5.02
N GLU A 58 -16.44 0.33 -5.60
CA GLU A 58 -16.22 -1.04 -5.08
C GLU A 58 -14.90 -1.67 -5.54
N HIS A 59 -14.10 -0.96 -6.32
CA HIS A 59 -12.77 -1.42 -6.71
C HIS A 59 -11.87 -1.55 -5.46
N PRO A 60 -10.92 -2.52 -5.39
CA PRO A 60 -10.01 -2.68 -4.25
C PRO A 60 -9.29 -1.39 -3.81
N TYR A 61 -8.98 -0.49 -4.73
CA TYR A 61 -8.38 0.81 -4.42
C TYR A 61 -9.30 1.79 -3.68
N GLY A 62 -10.62 1.56 -3.70
CA GLY A 62 -11.60 2.32 -2.93
C GLY A 62 -11.77 1.83 -1.49
N LEU A 63 -11.16 0.69 -1.15
CA LEU A 63 -11.19 0.15 0.20
C LEU A 63 -10.10 0.79 1.07
N PRO A 64 -10.36 1.07 2.34
CA PRO A 64 -9.34 1.59 3.24
C PRO A 64 -8.24 0.54 3.44
N SER A 65 -6.98 0.92 3.24
CA SER A 65 -5.83 0.01 3.38
C SER A 65 -5.69 -0.58 4.79
N SER A 66 -6.12 0.17 5.81
CA SER A 66 -6.15 -0.30 7.21
C SER A 66 -7.37 -1.19 7.53
N GLY A 67 -8.27 -1.40 6.57
CA GLY A 67 -9.54 -2.08 6.80
C GLY A 67 -10.57 -1.23 7.55
N THR A 68 -11.53 -1.90 8.17
CA THR A 68 -12.55 -1.30 9.05
C THR A 68 -12.51 -1.99 10.41
N ILE A 69 -13.06 -1.35 11.45
CA ILE A 69 -13.15 -1.94 12.79
C ILE A 69 -13.78 -3.34 12.71
N ASP A 70 -14.88 -3.49 11.96
CA ASP A 70 -15.55 -4.78 11.78
C ASP A 70 -14.67 -5.82 11.05
N SER A 71 -13.93 -5.41 10.02
CA SER A 71 -13.05 -6.33 9.29
C SER A 71 -11.89 -6.80 10.17
N ILE A 72 -11.27 -5.89 10.93
CA ILE A 72 -10.17 -6.22 11.85
C ILE A 72 -10.66 -7.21 12.94
N ASN A 73 -11.80 -6.94 13.55
CA ASN A 73 -12.37 -7.82 14.59
C ASN A 73 -12.72 -9.23 14.10
N ARG A 74 -12.88 -9.42 12.79
CA ARG A 74 -13.15 -10.74 12.17
C ARG A 74 -11.90 -11.49 11.75
N ILE A 75 -10.72 -10.87 11.81
CA ILE A 75 -9.46 -11.53 11.41
C ILE A 75 -9.14 -12.64 12.41
N LYS A 76 -8.79 -13.81 11.89
CA LYS A 76 -8.35 -14.98 12.65
C LYS A 76 -6.97 -15.41 12.16
N VAL A 77 -6.24 -16.14 12.98
CA VAL A 77 -4.94 -16.74 12.61
C VAL A 77 -5.05 -17.56 11.31
N SER A 78 -6.18 -18.26 11.10
CA SER A 78 -6.41 -19.02 9.86
C SER A 78 -6.46 -18.13 8.62
N HIS A 79 -6.95 -16.89 8.73
CA HIS A 79 -6.95 -15.93 7.63
C HIS A 79 -5.54 -15.46 7.30
N LEU A 80 -4.70 -15.20 8.31
CA LEU A 80 -3.30 -14.83 8.10
C LEU A 80 -2.50 -15.95 7.44
N LYS A 81 -2.67 -17.20 7.91
CA LYS A 81 -2.03 -18.37 7.31
C LYS A 81 -2.46 -18.59 5.87
N LYS A 82 -3.78 -18.41 5.58
CA LYS A 82 -4.30 -18.50 4.22
C LYS A 82 -3.71 -17.42 3.32
N PHE A 83 -3.71 -16.17 3.78
CA PHE A 83 -3.14 -15.04 3.04
C PHE A 83 -1.65 -15.25 2.74
N TYR A 84 -0.88 -15.66 3.74
CA TYR A 84 0.54 -15.97 3.56
C TYR A 84 0.75 -17.04 2.48
N LYS A 85 0.04 -18.17 2.58
CA LYS A 85 0.15 -19.26 1.61
C LYS A 85 -0.27 -18.87 0.19
N GLU A 86 -1.20 -17.93 0.07
CA GLU A 86 -1.77 -17.51 -1.22
C GLU A 86 -0.93 -16.42 -1.89
N PHE A 87 -0.35 -15.50 -1.13
CA PHE A 87 0.29 -14.28 -1.66
C PHE A 87 1.79 -14.16 -1.39
N TYR A 88 2.35 -14.81 -0.36
CA TYR A 88 3.79 -14.84 -0.14
C TYR A 88 4.41 -15.99 -0.93
N VAL A 89 4.56 -15.78 -2.23
CA VAL A 89 4.89 -16.83 -3.19
C VAL A 89 6.15 -16.50 -3.98
N ALA A 90 7.03 -17.48 -4.18
CA ALA A 90 8.32 -17.29 -4.84
C ALA A 90 8.20 -16.79 -6.29
N ASN A 91 7.22 -17.29 -7.03
CA ASN A 91 7.05 -16.99 -8.45
C ASN A 91 6.38 -15.65 -8.77
N GLN A 92 6.08 -14.84 -7.76
CA GLN A 92 5.55 -13.48 -7.90
C GLN A 92 6.40 -12.46 -7.11
N ALA A 93 7.57 -12.90 -6.61
CA ALA A 93 8.46 -12.06 -5.84
C ALA A 93 9.54 -11.45 -6.73
N ASP A 94 9.72 -10.14 -6.63
CA ASP A 94 10.88 -9.44 -7.16
C ASP A 94 11.90 -9.27 -6.03
N ILE A 95 13.12 -9.77 -6.23
CA ILE A 95 14.20 -9.68 -5.24
C ILE A 95 15.26 -8.72 -5.77
N VAL A 96 15.47 -7.62 -5.07
CA VAL A 96 16.50 -6.64 -5.38
C VAL A 96 17.57 -6.68 -4.28
N ILE A 97 18.82 -6.90 -4.67
CA ILE A 97 19.96 -6.93 -3.76
C ILE A 97 20.92 -5.82 -4.16
N VAL A 98 21.25 -4.94 -3.21
CA VAL A 98 22.19 -3.82 -3.39
C VAL A 98 23.22 -3.87 -2.29
N GLY A 99 24.50 -3.80 -2.65
CA GLY A 99 25.62 -3.82 -1.71
C GLY A 99 26.90 -4.40 -2.30
N ASP A 100 27.88 -4.62 -1.47
CA ASP A 100 29.14 -5.27 -1.85
C ASP A 100 28.94 -6.79 -1.95
N VAL A 101 28.40 -7.22 -3.08
CA VAL A 101 28.12 -8.60 -3.41
C VAL A 101 28.41 -8.87 -4.89
N THR A 102 28.96 -10.04 -5.19
CA THR A 102 29.09 -10.51 -6.58
C THR A 102 27.72 -10.98 -7.10
N GLN A 103 27.57 -11.10 -8.40
CA GLN A 103 26.36 -11.62 -9.02
C GLN A 103 26.05 -13.05 -8.52
N ALA A 104 27.04 -13.92 -8.44
CA ALA A 104 26.86 -15.28 -7.97
C ALA A 104 26.39 -15.35 -6.50
N GLU A 105 26.92 -14.49 -5.63
CA GLU A 105 26.44 -14.35 -4.24
C GLU A 105 25.01 -13.86 -4.19
N ALA A 106 24.65 -12.84 -4.99
CA ALA A 106 23.28 -12.31 -5.04
C ALA A 106 22.28 -13.37 -5.50
N GLU A 107 22.62 -14.12 -6.56
CA GLU A 107 21.79 -15.24 -7.04
C GLU A 107 21.62 -16.34 -5.98
N SER A 108 22.71 -16.67 -5.26
CA SER A 108 22.67 -17.64 -4.16
C SER A 108 21.76 -17.19 -3.02
N ILE A 109 21.88 -15.91 -2.60
CA ILE A 109 21.04 -15.31 -1.56
C ILE A 109 19.58 -15.31 -2.00
N ALA A 110 19.29 -14.86 -3.22
CA ALA A 110 17.93 -14.83 -3.76
C ALA A 110 17.28 -16.21 -3.77
N LYS A 111 18.03 -17.23 -4.23
CA LYS A 111 17.59 -18.63 -4.23
C LYS A 111 17.33 -19.15 -2.81
N ASP A 112 18.20 -18.85 -1.87
CA ASP A 112 18.07 -19.31 -0.48
C ASP A 112 16.85 -18.69 0.21
N ILE A 113 16.64 -17.38 0.03
CA ILE A 113 15.50 -16.64 0.58
C ILE A 113 14.17 -17.13 -0.01
N SER A 114 14.13 -17.44 -1.30
CA SER A 114 12.88 -17.81 -1.99
C SER A 114 12.55 -19.31 -1.95
N SER A 115 13.53 -20.17 -1.71
CA SER A 115 13.39 -21.65 -1.84
C SER A 115 12.33 -22.27 -0.92
N GLY A 116 12.05 -21.67 0.22
CA GLY A 116 11.02 -22.13 1.17
C GLY A 116 9.65 -21.49 0.99
N LEU A 117 9.50 -20.57 0.03
CA LEU A 117 8.22 -19.94 -0.24
C LEU A 117 7.35 -20.83 -1.15
N PRO A 118 6.02 -20.83 -0.96
CA PRO A 118 5.11 -21.56 -1.86
C PRO A 118 5.14 -20.98 -3.27
N VAL A 119 4.55 -21.70 -4.22
CA VAL A 119 4.30 -21.27 -5.60
C VAL A 119 2.80 -21.19 -5.82
N ASN A 120 2.30 -20.08 -6.37
CA ASN A 120 0.90 -19.90 -6.73
C ASN A 120 0.76 -19.24 -8.10
N ASN A 121 0.21 -19.97 -9.06
CA ASN A 121 -0.05 -19.46 -10.41
C ASN A 121 -1.47 -18.90 -10.59
N ASN A 122 -2.28 -18.90 -9.54
CA ASN A 122 -3.70 -18.52 -9.58
C ASN A 122 -3.99 -17.18 -8.92
N ILE A 123 -3.01 -16.31 -8.80
CA ILE A 123 -3.22 -14.95 -8.25
C ILE A 123 -4.06 -14.16 -9.26
N LYS A 124 -5.22 -13.72 -8.79
CA LYS A 124 -6.14 -12.94 -9.62
C LYS A 124 -5.58 -11.55 -9.89
N ALA A 125 -5.61 -11.15 -11.14
CA ALA A 125 -5.28 -9.77 -11.50
C ALA A 125 -6.24 -8.77 -10.84
N ILE A 126 -5.71 -7.61 -10.49
CA ILE A 126 -6.52 -6.50 -10.00
C ILE A 126 -7.44 -6.05 -11.14
N PRO A 127 -8.75 -5.86 -10.91
CA PRO A 127 -9.68 -5.38 -11.93
C PRO A 127 -9.24 -4.07 -12.57
N VAL A 128 -9.72 -3.78 -13.76
CA VAL A 128 -9.49 -2.47 -14.39
C VAL A 128 -10.34 -1.43 -13.68
N VAL A 129 -9.74 -0.30 -13.32
CA VAL A 129 -10.47 0.84 -12.76
C VAL A 129 -11.40 1.40 -13.82
N LYS A 130 -12.68 1.56 -13.48
CA LYS A 130 -13.66 2.19 -14.35
C LYS A 130 -13.58 3.70 -14.18
N GLN A 131 -13.83 4.43 -15.27
CA GLN A 131 -14.02 5.87 -15.17
C GLN A 131 -15.27 6.18 -14.35
N VAL A 132 -15.19 7.24 -13.57
CA VAL A 132 -16.29 7.73 -12.74
C VAL A 132 -16.82 9.06 -13.30
N GLU A 133 -18.10 9.29 -13.10
CA GLU A 133 -18.70 10.58 -13.43
C GLU A 133 -18.22 11.67 -12.47
N LYS A 134 -18.27 12.92 -12.96
CA LYS A 134 -17.95 14.08 -12.13
C LYS A 134 -18.91 14.15 -10.94
N GLN A 135 -18.35 14.20 -9.74
CA GLN A 135 -19.13 14.35 -8.52
C GLN A 135 -18.42 15.32 -7.55
N GLU A 136 -19.20 15.97 -6.72
CA GLU A 136 -18.73 16.79 -5.62
C GLU A 136 -19.35 16.28 -4.33
N THR A 137 -18.51 16.11 -3.30
CA THR A 137 -18.97 15.71 -1.97
C THR A 137 -18.47 16.71 -0.94
N ARG A 138 -19.37 17.30 -0.18
CA ARG A 138 -19.05 18.22 0.92
C ARG A 138 -19.37 17.52 2.24
N ILE A 139 -18.39 17.53 3.17
CA ILE A 139 -18.52 16.95 4.50
C ILE A 139 -18.31 18.08 5.50
N SER A 140 -19.33 18.37 6.32
CA SER A 140 -19.20 19.35 7.41
C SER A 140 -18.44 18.71 8.56
N HIS A 141 -17.44 19.45 9.07
CA HIS A 141 -16.64 19.04 10.23
C HIS A 141 -16.26 20.28 11.05
N PRO A 142 -16.26 20.24 12.39
CA PRO A 142 -15.94 21.39 13.26
C PRO A 142 -14.43 21.69 13.31
N ALA A 143 -13.73 21.56 12.20
CA ALA A 143 -12.32 21.93 12.05
C ALA A 143 -12.18 23.37 11.56
N LYS A 144 -11.09 24.04 11.97
CA LYS A 144 -10.77 25.40 11.50
C LYS A 144 -10.21 25.43 10.07
N GLN A 145 -9.76 24.29 9.55
CA GLN A 145 -9.12 24.17 8.25
C GLN A 145 -9.95 23.29 7.33
N ALA A 146 -10.11 23.70 6.07
CA ALA A 146 -10.73 22.90 5.03
C ALA A 146 -9.69 22.00 4.35
N HIS A 147 -10.07 20.75 4.09
CA HIS A 147 -9.29 19.80 3.29
C HIS A 147 -10.00 19.57 1.96
N LEU A 148 -9.33 19.87 0.85
CA LEU A 148 -9.86 19.75 -0.49
C LEU A 148 -9.07 18.66 -1.25
N TYR A 149 -9.78 17.68 -1.76
CA TYR A 149 -9.24 16.62 -2.61
C TYR A 149 -9.84 16.71 -4.00
N TYR A 150 -9.00 16.72 -5.00
CA TYR A 150 -9.39 16.76 -6.40
C TYR A 150 -8.56 15.74 -7.19
N GLY A 151 -9.21 14.95 -8.02
CA GLY A 151 -8.52 13.97 -8.86
C GLY A 151 -9.45 13.07 -9.64
N VAL A 152 -8.88 12.36 -10.62
CA VAL A 152 -9.55 11.38 -11.47
C VAL A 152 -8.64 10.21 -11.75
N PRO A 153 -9.15 8.98 -11.93
CA PRO A 153 -8.37 7.89 -12.49
C PRO A 153 -8.00 8.22 -13.93
N ILE A 154 -6.72 8.01 -14.29
CA ILE A 154 -6.27 8.35 -15.66
C ILE A 154 -5.76 7.09 -16.35
N MET A 155 -4.50 6.74 -16.14
CA MET A 155 -3.82 5.66 -16.85
C MET A 155 -3.02 4.76 -15.91
N LYS A 156 -2.60 3.62 -16.41
CA LYS A 156 -1.71 2.70 -15.68
C LYS A 156 -0.26 3.16 -15.81
N ARG A 157 0.60 2.72 -14.87
CA ARG A 157 2.03 3.06 -14.87
C ARG A 157 2.78 2.56 -16.12
N ASN A 158 2.32 1.50 -16.76
CA ASN A 158 2.92 0.95 -17.98
C ASN A 158 2.35 1.54 -19.28
N ASP A 159 1.53 2.57 -19.18
CA ASP A 159 1.05 3.33 -20.33
C ASP A 159 2.20 4.14 -20.94
N PRO A 160 2.36 4.21 -22.28
CA PRO A 160 3.43 4.98 -22.92
C PRO A 160 3.38 6.47 -22.58
N ASP A 161 2.21 7.03 -22.30
CA ASP A 161 2.02 8.42 -21.92
C ASP A 161 2.18 8.69 -20.42
N PHE A 162 2.48 7.67 -19.62
CA PHE A 162 2.64 7.82 -18.17
C PHE A 162 3.71 8.83 -17.78
N PHE A 163 4.92 8.71 -18.34
CA PHE A 163 6.01 9.62 -17.99
C PHE A 163 5.80 11.06 -18.47
N PRO A 164 5.34 11.33 -19.70
CA PRO A 164 4.93 12.67 -20.10
C PRO A 164 3.91 13.29 -19.14
N LEU A 165 2.89 12.54 -18.76
CA LEU A 165 1.88 13.01 -17.81
C LEU A 165 2.46 13.21 -16.41
N TYR A 166 3.32 12.31 -15.94
CA TYR A 166 3.99 12.44 -14.65
C TYR A 166 4.81 13.74 -14.55
N VAL A 167 5.56 14.07 -15.61
CA VAL A 167 6.32 15.35 -15.68
C VAL A 167 5.35 16.53 -15.70
N GLY A 168 4.30 16.47 -16.50
CA GLY A 168 3.26 17.52 -16.54
C GLY A 168 2.61 17.75 -15.17
N ASN A 169 2.25 16.67 -14.48
CA ASN A 169 1.72 16.74 -13.12
C ASN A 169 2.71 17.31 -12.11
N HIS A 170 4.00 16.99 -12.25
CA HIS A 170 5.05 17.55 -11.40
C HIS A 170 5.18 19.08 -11.58
N VAL A 171 5.15 19.58 -12.82
CA VAL A 171 5.14 21.01 -13.11
C VAL A 171 3.90 21.69 -12.57
N LEU A 172 2.73 21.02 -12.68
CA LEU A 172 1.46 21.58 -12.23
C LEU A 172 1.39 21.70 -10.70
N GLY A 173 1.68 20.64 -9.95
CA GLY A 173 1.45 20.59 -8.51
C GLY A 173 2.40 19.70 -7.70
N GLY A 174 3.37 19.03 -8.33
CA GLY A 174 4.16 17.96 -7.71
C GLY A 174 5.46 18.38 -7.04
N SER A 175 5.98 19.58 -7.22
CA SER A 175 7.33 19.97 -6.80
C SER A 175 7.36 21.02 -5.68
N GLY A 176 6.56 20.86 -4.64
CA GLY A 176 6.61 21.79 -3.50
C GLY A 176 6.40 23.27 -3.91
N PHE A 177 7.28 24.16 -3.50
CA PHE A 177 7.16 25.61 -3.76
C PHE A 177 7.35 26.02 -5.22
N GLY A 178 7.96 25.19 -6.06
CA GLY A 178 8.19 25.50 -7.48
C GLY A 178 7.04 25.17 -8.42
N SER A 179 5.94 24.58 -7.92
CA SER A 179 4.82 24.19 -8.77
C SER A 179 3.92 25.37 -9.13
N ARG A 180 3.25 25.29 -10.28
CA ARG A 180 2.32 26.34 -10.73
C ARG A 180 1.17 26.54 -9.77
N LEU A 181 0.60 25.46 -9.22
CA LEU A 181 -0.48 25.54 -8.24
C LEU A 181 -0.03 26.25 -6.97
N THR A 182 1.17 25.97 -6.47
CA THR A 182 1.71 26.67 -5.29
C THR A 182 1.86 28.16 -5.58
N HIS A 183 2.46 28.53 -6.71
CA HIS A 183 2.64 29.92 -7.06
C HIS A 183 1.31 30.68 -7.23
N GLU A 184 0.33 30.10 -7.93
CA GLU A 184 -0.93 30.78 -8.22
C GLU A 184 -1.92 30.83 -7.05
N ILE A 185 -1.88 29.84 -6.14
CA ILE A 185 -2.87 29.70 -5.06
C ILE A 185 -2.32 30.13 -3.70
N ARG A 186 -1.04 29.90 -3.44
CA ARG A 186 -0.45 30.16 -2.13
C ARG A 186 0.32 31.48 -2.06
N GLU A 187 0.99 31.89 -3.15
CA GLU A 187 1.88 33.03 -3.16
C GLU A 187 1.20 34.32 -3.69
N LYS A 188 0.07 34.22 -4.36
CA LYS A 188 -0.81 35.32 -4.77
C LYS A 188 -2.02 35.43 -3.85
#